data_682d09da56f423c0809fe64f1ed22b83
#
_entry.id   682d09da56f423c0809fe64f1ed22b83
#
_cell.length_a   1.000
_cell.length_b   1.000
_cell.length_c   1.000
_cell.angle_alpha   90.00
_cell.angle_beta   90.00
_cell.angle_gamma   90.00
#
_symmetry.space_group_name_H-M   'P 1'
#
loop_
_entity.id
_entity.type
_entity.pdbx_description
1 polymer ?
#
loop_
_entity_poly.entity_id
_entity_poly.type
_entity_poly.pdbx_seq_one_letter_code
_entity_poly.pdbx_strand_id
1 'polypeptide(L)'
;EQGATPEIDNMQNVSLETIQYWLDRFKVDGTFYLKSLEDEVDKNSETYRLLKLQNITSLIAVPLIENEIITGFLGVDNPRRRYDNSSLLSSVVFFVSESMNRKQQEQKLKAMSYLDSMTHIFNRNALIERIDKIKESQNKDIGIAYFDLNGLKKINDLQGHLEGDAVLKKTAYLINECFPRKAYRFGGDEFVVLSVDVKEASFIKQVEQSKKYLEQNGISCSVGVSWCYNINDVDELIKEADTKMYENEMVGIEN
;
A
#
# COMPACT_ATOMS: atom_id res chain seq x y z
N GLU A 1 -2.12 1.32 -33.29
CA GLU A 1 -1.85 1.59 -34.72
C GLU A 1 -0.62 0.82 -35.16
N GLN A 2 -0.67 0.16 -36.32
CA GLN A 2 0.52 -0.48 -36.89
C GLN A 2 1.52 0.63 -37.28
N GLY A 3 2.67 0.67 -36.64
CA GLY A 3 3.79 1.57 -36.99
C GLY A 3 4.03 2.74 -36.03
N ALA A 4 3.34 2.83 -34.89
CA ALA A 4 3.66 3.82 -33.87
C ALA A 4 4.85 3.33 -33.02
N THR A 5 5.91 4.14 -32.94
CA THR A 5 7.06 3.88 -32.06
C THR A 5 6.78 4.53 -30.69
N PRO A 6 6.92 3.81 -29.56
CA PRO A 6 6.78 4.44 -28.26
C PRO A 6 7.85 5.53 -28.06
N GLU A 7 7.43 6.75 -27.72
CA GLU A 7 8.32 7.89 -27.46
C GLU A 7 8.57 8.11 -25.96
N ILE A 8 8.51 7.03 -25.16
CA ILE A 8 8.62 7.08 -23.70
C ILE A 8 9.93 7.74 -23.25
N ASP A 9 11.03 7.43 -23.89
CA ASP A 9 12.36 7.92 -23.51
C ASP A 9 12.53 9.42 -23.79
N ASN A 10 11.84 9.96 -24.79
CA ASN A 10 11.90 11.36 -25.18
C ASN A 10 10.93 12.26 -24.40
N MET A 11 9.98 11.68 -23.66
CA MET A 11 8.94 12.40 -22.93
C MET A 11 9.09 12.37 -21.41
N GLN A 12 10.19 11.80 -20.91
CA GLN A 12 10.45 11.77 -19.47
C GLN A 12 11.07 13.11 -19.02
N ASN A 13 10.60 13.60 -17.87
CA ASN A 13 11.12 14.82 -17.23
C ASN A 13 10.99 16.10 -18.08
N VAL A 14 9.99 16.18 -18.95
CA VAL A 14 9.71 17.41 -19.70
C VAL A 14 9.27 18.51 -18.73
N SER A 15 9.91 19.69 -18.83
CA SER A 15 9.58 20.84 -18.00
C SER A 15 8.14 21.32 -18.24
N LEU A 16 7.45 21.74 -17.19
CA LEU A 16 6.12 22.35 -17.31
C LEU A 16 6.14 23.61 -18.19
N GLU A 17 7.24 24.33 -18.22
CA GLU A 17 7.42 25.49 -19.09
C GLU A 17 7.29 25.13 -20.57
N THR A 18 7.79 23.94 -20.96
CA THR A 18 7.71 23.44 -22.35
C THR A 18 6.26 23.22 -22.80
N ILE A 19 5.38 22.86 -21.90
CA ILE A 19 3.95 22.61 -22.17
C ILE A 19 3.03 23.73 -21.63
N GLN A 20 3.59 24.87 -21.19
CA GLN A 20 2.81 25.95 -20.61
C GLN A 20 1.72 26.46 -21.56
N TYR A 21 2.03 26.54 -22.84
CA TYR A 21 1.06 26.92 -23.88
C TYR A 21 -0.15 25.98 -23.93
N TRP A 22 0.04 24.68 -23.69
CA TRP A 22 -1.06 23.71 -23.65
C TRP A 22 -1.89 23.87 -22.39
N LEU A 23 -1.22 24.07 -21.25
CA LEU A 23 -1.88 24.26 -19.95
C LEU A 23 -2.78 25.49 -19.97
N ASP A 24 -2.36 26.57 -20.61
CA ASP A 24 -3.17 27.78 -20.74
C ASP A 24 -4.40 27.53 -21.64
N ARG A 25 -4.25 26.77 -22.73
CA ARG A 25 -5.37 26.38 -23.58
C ARG A 25 -6.33 25.45 -22.88
N PHE A 26 -5.84 24.49 -22.10
CA PHE A 26 -6.71 23.60 -21.31
C PHE A 26 -7.60 24.38 -20.32
N LYS A 27 -7.08 25.46 -19.74
CA LYS A 27 -7.84 26.31 -18.80
C LYS A 27 -8.95 27.11 -19.49
N VAL A 28 -8.73 27.53 -20.72
CA VAL A 28 -9.66 28.37 -21.47
C VAL A 28 -10.66 27.53 -22.24
N ASP A 29 -10.17 26.56 -23.00
CA ASP A 29 -10.96 25.84 -24.01
C ASP A 29 -11.33 24.41 -23.56
N GLY A 30 -10.77 23.94 -22.43
CA GLY A 30 -10.94 22.55 -21.95
C GLY A 30 -10.28 21.50 -22.84
N THR A 31 -9.72 21.91 -23.98
CA THR A 31 -9.11 21.03 -24.98
C THR A 31 -8.04 21.82 -25.73
N PHE A 32 -6.97 21.16 -26.11
CA PHE A 32 -5.95 21.72 -26.96
C PHE A 32 -6.07 21.18 -28.38
N TYR A 33 -6.24 22.08 -29.34
CA TYR A 33 -6.26 21.77 -30.77
C TYR A 33 -5.10 22.47 -31.45
N LEU A 34 -4.23 21.70 -32.08
CA LEU A 34 -3.17 22.18 -32.95
C LEU A 34 -3.43 21.63 -34.36
N LYS A 35 -3.84 22.49 -35.29
CA LYS A 35 -4.10 22.08 -36.67
C LYS A 35 -2.84 22.03 -37.50
N SER A 36 -1.92 22.96 -37.27
CA SER A 36 -0.65 23.05 -37.99
C SER A 36 0.44 23.56 -37.06
N LEU A 37 1.45 22.73 -36.83
CA LEU A 37 2.61 23.08 -36.03
C LEU A 37 3.37 24.27 -36.64
N GLU A 38 3.47 24.30 -37.97
CA GLU A 38 4.22 25.31 -38.69
C GLU A 38 3.58 26.71 -38.66
N ASP A 39 2.24 26.76 -38.53
CA ASP A 39 1.48 28.01 -38.65
C ASP A 39 1.05 28.56 -37.28
N GLU A 40 0.91 27.71 -36.28
CA GLU A 40 0.28 28.11 -34.99
C GLU A 40 1.27 28.18 -33.83
N VAL A 41 2.47 27.58 -33.95
CA VAL A 41 3.44 27.55 -32.85
C VAL A 41 4.72 28.30 -33.23
N ASP A 42 5.21 29.14 -32.31
CA ASP A 42 6.48 29.84 -32.50
C ASP A 42 7.62 28.85 -32.71
N LYS A 43 8.29 28.96 -33.87
CA LYS A 43 9.39 28.07 -34.30
C LYS A 43 10.62 28.12 -33.36
N ASN A 44 10.75 29.17 -32.57
CA ASN A 44 11.82 29.32 -31.58
C ASN A 44 11.46 28.71 -30.22
N SER A 45 10.20 28.32 -30.00
CA SER A 45 9.72 27.76 -28.74
C SER A 45 10.22 26.34 -28.51
N GLU A 46 10.35 25.95 -27.24
CA GLU A 46 10.64 24.56 -26.87
C GLU A 46 9.49 23.62 -27.25
N THR A 47 8.24 24.07 -27.15
CA THR A 47 7.07 23.33 -27.62
C THR A 47 7.20 22.95 -29.09
N TYR A 48 7.60 23.89 -29.96
CA TYR A 48 7.81 23.59 -31.38
C TYR A 48 8.90 22.53 -31.57
N ARG A 49 10.05 22.67 -30.91
CA ARG A 49 11.16 21.72 -30.99
C ARG A 49 10.74 20.32 -30.53
N LEU A 50 10.03 20.22 -29.42
CA LEU A 50 9.55 18.96 -28.87
C LEU A 50 8.62 18.24 -29.83
N LEU A 51 7.59 18.92 -30.36
CA LEU A 51 6.63 18.35 -31.29
C LEU A 51 7.29 17.97 -32.63
N LYS A 52 8.22 18.78 -33.11
CA LYS A 52 8.96 18.52 -34.33
C LYS A 52 9.85 17.29 -34.25
N LEU A 53 10.52 17.07 -33.11
CA LEU A 53 11.33 15.88 -32.84
C LEU A 53 10.50 14.59 -32.93
N GLN A 54 9.24 14.65 -32.55
CA GLN A 54 8.31 13.52 -32.56
C GLN A 54 7.52 13.41 -33.88
N ASN A 55 7.87 14.20 -34.90
CA ASN A 55 7.14 14.27 -36.17
C ASN A 55 5.64 14.62 -36.00
N ILE A 56 5.28 15.35 -34.96
CA ILE A 56 3.92 15.83 -34.72
C ILE A 56 3.72 17.10 -35.50
N THR A 57 2.77 17.09 -36.45
CA THR A 57 2.39 18.23 -37.27
C THR A 57 1.04 18.81 -36.85
N SER A 58 0.21 18.00 -36.22
CA SER A 58 -1.09 18.37 -35.66
C SER A 58 -1.40 17.53 -34.44
N LEU A 59 -2.21 18.04 -33.50
CA LEU A 59 -2.46 17.39 -32.21
C LEU A 59 -3.84 17.77 -31.69
N ILE A 60 -4.53 16.80 -31.10
CA ILE A 60 -5.69 17.03 -30.23
C ILE A 60 -5.34 16.47 -28.86
N ALA A 61 -5.45 17.27 -27.81
CA ALA A 61 -5.22 16.81 -26.45
C ALA A 61 -6.33 17.28 -25.49
N VAL A 62 -6.62 16.45 -24.50
CA VAL A 62 -7.60 16.71 -23.43
C VAL A 62 -6.93 16.49 -22.09
N PRO A 63 -7.08 17.40 -21.11
CA PRO A 63 -6.43 17.29 -19.81
C PRO A 63 -7.04 16.17 -18.96
N LEU A 64 -6.18 15.53 -18.17
CA LEU A 64 -6.57 14.73 -17.02
C LEU A 64 -6.61 15.67 -15.82
N ILE A 65 -7.76 15.80 -15.17
CA ILE A 65 -7.97 16.73 -14.06
C ILE A 65 -8.32 15.94 -12.79
N GLU A 66 -7.56 16.17 -11.71
CA GLU A 66 -7.83 15.63 -10.37
C GLU A 66 -7.91 16.82 -9.39
N ASN A 67 -9.00 16.91 -8.62
CA ASN A 67 -9.20 17.98 -7.63
C ASN A 67 -8.92 19.39 -8.20
N GLU A 68 -9.43 19.67 -9.40
CA GLU A 68 -9.25 20.93 -10.13
C GLU A 68 -7.80 21.21 -10.60
N ILE A 69 -6.90 20.25 -10.43
CA ILE A 69 -5.51 20.35 -10.88
C ILE A 69 -5.31 19.46 -12.12
N ILE A 70 -4.65 20.01 -13.12
CA ILE A 70 -4.24 19.23 -14.31
C ILE A 70 -3.06 18.36 -13.92
N THR A 71 -3.28 17.03 -13.89
CA THR A 71 -2.27 16.03 -13.53
C THR A 71 -1.62 15.37 -14.74
N GLY A 72 -2.21 15.56 -15.92
CA GLY A 72 -1.72 15.00 -17.16
C GLY A 72 -2.61 15.37 -18.35
N PHE A 73 -2.41 14.73 -19.46
CA PHE A 73 -3.26 14.86 -20.64
C PHE A 73 -3.24 13.59 -21.47
N LEU A 74 -4.28 13.41 -22.28
CA LEU A 74 -4.36 12.38 -23.31
C LEU A 74 -4.44 13.08 -24.66
N GLY A 75 -3.59 12.69 -25.60
CA GLY A 75 -3.52 13.29 -26.93
C GLY A 75 -3.62 12.28 -28.06
N VAL A 76 -3.95 12.77 -29.25
CA VAL A 76 -3.87 12.06 -30.52
C VAL A 76 -3.05 12.90 -31.50
N ASP A 77 -1.93 12.35 -31.90
CA ASP A 77 -0.99 12.98 -32.81
C ASP A 77 -1.39 12.71 -34.25
N ASN A 78 -1.23 13.74 -35.10
CA ASN A 78 -1.47 13.68 -36.53
C ASN A 78 -2.84 13.02 -36.90
N PRO A 79 -3.96 13.45 -36.29
CA PRO A 79 -5.26 12.85 -36.55
C PRO A 79 -5.64 12.99 -38.03
N ARG A 80 -6.01 11.89 -38.67
CA ARG A 80 -6.35 11.88 -40.09
C ARG A 80 -7.77 12.35 -40.42
N ARG A 81 -8.67 12.38 -39.42
CA ARG A 81 -10.08 12.78 -39.54
C ARG A 81 -10.59 13.42 -38.25
N ARG A 82 -11.58 14.31 -38.37
CA ARG A 82 -12.30 14.94 -37.24
C ARG A 82 -11.41 15.74 -36.27
N TYR A 83 -10.65 16.68 -36.83
CA TYR A 83 -9.80 17.60 -36.08
C TYR A 83 -10.54 18.48 -35.06
N ASP A 84 -11.86 18.60 -35.18
CA ASP A 84 -12.75 19.49 -34.44
C ASP A 84 -13.58 18.78 -33.35
N ASN A 85 -13.37 17.49 -33.16
CA ASN A 85 -14.20 16.68 -32.26
C ASN A 85 -13.36 15.92 -31.21
N SER A 86 -13.30 16.50 -30.01
CA SER A 86 -12.65 15.88 -28.84
C SER A 86 -13.58 14.94 -28.07
N SER A 87 -14.86 14.79 -28.44
CA SER A 87 -15.85 14.08 -27.62
C SER A 87 -15.45 12.65 -27.25
N LEU A 88 -14.88 11.91 -28.22
CA LEU A 88 -14.39 10.55 -27.95
C LEU A 88 -13.22 10.57 -26.97
N LEU A 89 -12.27 11.49 -27.18
CA LEU A 89 -11.09 11.64 -26.33
C LEU A 89 -11.50 12.06 -24.92
N SER A 90 -12.42 13.01 -24.80
CA SER A 90 -13.00 13.45 -23.51
C SER A 90 -13.71 12.30 -22.79
N SER A 91 -14.43 11.44 -23.51
CA SER A 91 -15.06 10.26 -22.93
C SER A 91 -14.03 9.27 -22.38
N VAL A 92 -12.95 9.00 -23.14
CA VAL A 92 -11.86 8.13 -22.68
C VAL A 92 -11.18 8.73 -21.44
N VAL A 93 -10.87 10.02 -21.46
CA VAL A 93 -10.30 10.73 -20.31
C VAL A 93 -11.22 10.61 -19.09
N PHE A 94 -12.52 10.82 -19.24
CA PHE A 94 -13.49 10.65 -18.16
C PHE A 94 -13.43 9.24 -17.56
N PHE A 95 -13.46 8.18 -18.38
CA PHE A 95 -13.39 6.81 -17.88
C PHE A 95 -12.06 6.48 -17.21
N VAL A 96 -10.94 7.00 -17.73
CA VAL A 96 -9.62 6.82 -17.13
C VAL A 96 -9.56 7.50 -15.77
N SER A 97 -9.97 8.77 -15.68
CA SER A 97 -10.00 9.54 -14.42
C SER A 97 -10.91 8.89 -13.38
N GLU A 98 -12.10 8.45 -13.77
CA GLU A 98 -13.04 7.77 -12.87
C GLU A 98 -12.46 6.45 -12.33
N SER A 99 -11.81 5.66 -13.20
CA SER A 99 -11.15 4.42 -12.81
C SER A 99 -9.98 4.66 -11.84
N MET A 100 -9.19 5.70 -12.07
CA MET A 100 -8.08 6.10 -11.19
C MET A 100 -8.60 6.56 -9.82
N ASN A 101 -9.62 7.41 -9.79
CA ASN A 101 -10.26 7.89 -8.57
C ASN A 101 -10.84 6.73 -7.74
N ARG A 102 -11.54 5.80 -8.38
CA ARG A 102 -12.09 4.61 -7.74
C ARG A 102 -10.99 3.76 -7.11
N LYS A 103 -9.92 3.47 -7.84
CA LYS A 103 -8.78 2.70 -7.34
C LYS A 103 -8.11 3.41 -6.14
N GLN A 104 -7.99 4.73 -6.19
CA GLN A 104 -7.42 5.53 -5.11
C GLN A 104 -8.30 5.52 -3.86
N GLN A 105 -9.63 5.61 -4.03
CA GLN A 105 -10.59 5.49 -2.93
C GLN A 105 -10.57 4.09 -2.30
N GLU A 106 -10.53 3.03 -3.13
CA GLU A 106 -10.38 1.66 -2.64
C GLU A 106 -9.07 1.46 -1.85
N GLN A 107 -7.96 2.04 -2.31
CA GLN A 107 -6.69 1.99 -1.59
C GLN A 107 -6.74 2.77 -0.27
N LYS A 108 -7.37 3.94 -0.24
CA LYS A 108 -7.57 4.72 1.00
C LYS A 108 -8.44 3.97 2.00
N LEU A 109 -9.54 3.36 1.55
CA LEU A 109 -10.40 2.53 2.39
C LEU A 109 -9.65 1.32 2.95
N LYS A 110 -8.84 0.63 2.14
CA LYS A 110 -7.97 -0.46 2.59
C LYS A 110 -6.95 0.02 3.62
N ALA A 111 -6.29 1.16 3.37
CA ALA A 111 -5.30 1.72 4.29
C ALA A 111 -5.91 2.12 5.64
N MET A 112 -7.12 2.69 5.64
CA MET A 112 -7.89 2.96 6.86
C MET A 112 -8.32 1.67 7.60
N SER A 113 -8.41 0.56 6.89
CA SER A 113 -8.76 -0.76 7.42
C SER A 113 -7.57 -1.58 7.92
N TYR A 114 -6.36 -1.02 8.06
CA TYR A 114 -5.18 -1.78 8.52
C TYR A 114 -4.92 -1.72 10.01
N LEU A 115 -5.62 -0.87 10.73
CA LEU A 115 -5.54 -0.82 12.18
C LEU A 115 -6.72 -1.56 12.80
N ASP A 116 -6.47 -2.24 13.91
CA ASP A 116 -7.53 -2.76 14.77
C ASP A 116 -8.20 -1.61 15.50
N SER A 117 -9.52 -1.50 15.41
CA SER A 117 -10.28 -0.38 15.96
C SER A 117 -10.23 -0.28 17.49
N MET A 118 -9.99 -1.40 18.19
CA MET A 118 -9.93 -1.47 19.63
C MET A 118 -8.53 -1.18 20.16
N THR A 119 -7.53 -1.85 19.58
CA THR A 119 -6.15 -1.85 20.10
C THR A 119 -5.22 -0.87 19.41
N HIS A 120 -5.61 -0.35 18.23
CA HIS A 120 -4.85 0.58 17.40
C HIS A 120 -3.49 0.08 16.89
N ILE A 121 -3.16 -1.20 17.09
CA ILE A 121 -2.07 -1.85 16.36
C ILE A 121 -2.56 -2.33 14.99
N PHE A 122 -1.68 -2.87 14.18
CA PHE A 122 -2.09 -3.44 12.90
C PHE A 122 -3.06 -4.62 13.09
N ASN A 123 -3.99 -4.78 12.18
CA ASN A 123 -4.94 -5.88 12.14
C ASN A 123 -4.48 -7.02 11.22
N ARG A 124 -5.29 -8.07 11.14
CA ARG A 124 -5.07 -9.24 10.28
C ARG A 124 -4.90 -8.87 8.80
N ASN A 125 -5.65 -7.89 8.28
CA ASN A 125 -5.54 -7.47 6.88
C ASN A 125 -4.17 -6.86 6.58
N ALA A 126 -3.64 -6.07 7.51
CA ALA A 126 -2.29 -5.50 7.41
C ALA A 126 -1.21 -6.59 7.43
N LEU A 127 -1.40 -7.65 8.24
CA LEU A 127 -0.49 -8.80 8.26
C LEU A 127 -0.47 -9.52 6.91
N ILE A 128 -1.64 -9.83 6.34
CA ILE A 128 -1.76 -10.52 5.05
C ILE A 128 -1.05 -9.71 3.95
N GLU A 129 -1.32 -8.39 3.87
CA GLU A 129 -0.65 -7.55 2.88
C GLU A 129 0.87 -7.48 3.10
N ARG A 130 1.31 -7.48 4.36
CA ARG A 130 2.75 -7.52 4.66
C ARG A 130 3.40 -8.81 4.21
N ILE A 131 2.71 -9.94 4.38
CA ILE A 131 3.15 -11.26 3.92
C ILE A 131 3.26 -11.28 2.39
N ASP A 132 2.24 -10.78 1.67
CA ASP A 132 2.26 -10.74 0.22
C ASP A 132 3.45 -9.92 -0.31
N LYS A 133 3.73 -8.77 0.29
CA LYS A 133 4.92 -7.96 -0.05
C LYS A 133 6.25 -8.68 0.24
N ILE A 134 6.29 -9.54 1.27
CA ILE A 134 7.48 -10.32 1.58
C ILE A 134 7.68 -11.43 0.55
N LYS A 135 6.60 -12.09 0.10
CA LYS A 135 6.65 -13.12 -0.96
C LYS A 135 7.20 -12.58 -2.29
N GLU A 136 6.99 -11.29 -2.58
CA GLU A 136 7.57 -10.63 -3.76
C GLU A 136 9.08 -10.36 -3.63
N SER A 137 9.60 -10.28 -2.41
CA SER A 137 11.01 -10.00 -2.12
C SER A 137 11.74 -11.29 -1.78
N GLN A 138 12.70 -11.70 -2.60
CA GLN A 138 13.51 -12.90 -2.37
C GLN A 138 14.54 -12.71 -1.24
N ASN A 139 14.95 -13.82 -0.60
CA ASN A 139 16.08 -13.90 0.34
C ASN A 139 15.90 -13.05 1.63
N LYS A 140 14.82 -13.28 2.37
CA LYS A 140 14.59 -12.61 3.67
C LYS A 140 14.61 -13.60 4.83
N ASP A 141 15.29 -13.22 5.91
CA ASP A 141 15.18 -13.89 7.20
C ASP A 141 13.91 -13.43 7.90
N ILE A 142 13.07 -14.36 8.32
CA ILE A 142 11.77 -14.05 8.89
C ILE A 142 11.61 -14.73 10.24
N GLY A 143 11.22 -13.94 11.25
CA GLY A 143 10.79 -14.42 12.55
C GLY A 143 9.31 -14.12 12.77
N ILE A 144 8.57 -15.14 13.22
CA ILE A 144 7.17 -15.06 13.62
C ILE A 144 7.08 -15.39 15.11
N ALA A 145 6.37 -14.57 15.87
CA ALA A 145 5.93 -14.92 17.22
C ALA A 145 4.41 -14.80 17.29
N TYR A 146 3.77 -15.88 17.73
CA TYR A 146 2.34 -15.97 17.92
C TYR A 146 2.04 -15.91 19.41
N PHE A 147 1.19 -15.00 19.85
CA PHE A 147 0.81 -14.78 21.23
C PHE A 147 -0.70 -15.02 21.38
N ASP A 148 -1.07 -15.78 22.39
CA ASP A 148 -2.46 -15.94 22.82
C ASP A 148 -2.60 -15.46 24.28
N LEU A 149 -3.59 -14.61 24.54
CA LEU A 149 -3.83 -14.03 25.87
C LEU A 149 -4.58 -15.03 26.76
N ASN A 150 -3.90 -15.55 27.75
CA ASN A 150 -4.46 -16.54 28.66
C ASN A 150 -5.58 -15.99 29.53
N GLY A 151 -6.69 -16.71 29.60
CA GLY A 151 -7.76 -16.47 30.57
C GLY A 151 -8.67 -15.27 30.27
N LEU A 152 -8.65 -14.69 29.07
CA LEU A 152 -9.53 -13.57 28.70
C LEU A 152 -11.00 -13.88 28.95
N LYS A 153 -11.46 -15.10 28.63
CA LYS A 153 -12.85 -15.53 28.90
C LYS A 153 -13.20 -15.44 30.39
N LYS A 154 -12.30 -15.90 31.27
CA LYS A 154 -12.49 -15.83 32.71
C LYS A 154 -12.56 -14.38 33.22
N ILE A 155 -11.75 -13.49 32.66
CA ILE A 155 -11.79 -12.05 32.99
C ILE A 155 -13.15 -11.48 32.55
N ASN A 156 -13.60 -11.75 31.33
CA ASN A 156 -14.90 -11.31 30.83
C ASN A 156 -16.06 -11.80 31.70
N ASP A 157 -16.04 -13.08 32.09
CA ASP A 157 -17.10 -13.70 32.89
C ASP A 157 -17.15 -13.15 34.33
N LEU A 158 -16.00 -12.80 34.94
CA LEU A 158 -15.92 -12.32 36.32
C LEU A 158 -16.00 -10.80 36.46
N GLN A 159 -15.44 -10.06 35.50
CA GLN A 159 -15.24 -8.60 35.63
C GLN A 159 -15.93 -7.81 34.49
N GLY A 160 -16.49 -8.53 33.52
CA GLY A 160 -17.22 -7.94 32.39
C GLY A 160 -16.33 -7.61 31.20
N HIS A 161 -16.98 -7.42 30.04
CA HIS A 161 -16.29 -7.18 28.75
C HIS A 161 -15.44 -5.90 28.74
N LEU A 162 -15.78 -4.87 29.50
CA LEU A 162 -14.99 -3.64 29.56
C LEU A 162 -13.59 -3.88 30.13
N GLU A 163 -13.48 -4.76 31.13
CA GLU A 163 -12.17 -5.12 31.70
C GLU A 163 -11.38 -6.01 30.73
N GLY A 164 -12.04 -6.97 30.06
CA GLY A 164 -11.40 -7.75 29.01
C GLY A 164 -10.86 -6.87 27.87
N ASP A 165 -11.61 -5.86 27.45
CA ASP A 165 -11.16 -4.88 26.46
C ASP A 165 -9.95 -4.06 26.94
N ALA A 166 -9.92 -3.70 28.23
CA ALA A 166 -8.78 -3.00 28.82
C ALA A 166 -7.53 -3.87 28.83
N VAL A 167 -7.68 -5.16 29.16
CA VAL A 167 -6.57 -6.13 29.13
C VAL A 167 -6.07 -6.33 27.69
N LEU A 168 -6.95 -6.47 26.71
CA LEU A 168 -6.60 -6.57 25.29
C LEU A 168 -5.80 -5.35 24.80
N LYS A 169 -6.27 -4.14 25.13
CA LYS A 169 -5.58 -2.88 24.78
C LYS A 169 -4.20 -2.82 25.42
N LYS A 170 -4.09 -3.20 26.69
CA LYS A 170 -2.83 -3.24 27.42
C LYS A 170 -1.85 -4.23 26.81
N THR A 171 -2.32 -5.44 26.48
CA THR A 171 -1.52 -6.48 25.80
C THR A 171 -0.97 -5.99 24.47
N ALA A 172 -1.84 -5.44 23.63
CA ALA A 172 -1.44 -4.87 22.34
C ALA A 172 -0.39 -3.76 22.48
N TYR A 173 -0.59 -2.85 23.42
CA TYR A 173 0.34 -1.77 23.72
C TYR A 173 1.72 -2.31 24.11
N LEU A 174 1.79 -3.26 25.05
CA LEU A 174 3.05 -3.83 25.54
C LEU A 174 3.80 -4.61 24.45
N ILE A 175 3.07 -5.41 23.64
CA ILE A 175 3.67 -6.10 22.49
C ILE A 175 4.22 -5.09 21.48
N ASN A 176 3.47 -4.03 21.17
CA ASN A 176 3.93 -3.02 20.22
C ASN A 176 5.10 -2.18 20.75
N GLU A 177 5.25 -1.99 22.04
CA GLU A 177 6.45 -1.39 22.63
C GLU A 177 7.69 -2.26 22.41
N CYS A 178 7.55 -3.58 22.58
CA CYS A 178 8.65 -4.53 22.33
C CYS A 178 8.96 -4.68 20.83
N PHE A 179 7.94 -4.57 19.97
CA PHE A 179 8.04 -4.77 18.53
C PHE A 179 7.37 -3.62 17.74
N PRO A 180 7.93 -2.41 17.76
CA PRO A 180 7.29 -1.25 17.13
C PRO A 180 6.95 -1.48 15.66
N ARG A 181 5.67 -1.30 15.31
CA ARG A 181 5.13 -1.47 13.94
C ARG A 181 5.31 -2.88 13.33
N LYS A 182 5.49 -3.90 14.17
CA LYS A 182 5.62 -5.31 13.77
C LYS A 182 4.58 -6.20 14.45
N ALA A 183 3.73 -5.61 15.30
CA ALA A 183 2.67 -6.29 16.03
C ALA A 183 1.35 -6.16 15.31
N TYR A 184 0.62 -7.26 15.22
CA TYR A 184 -0.67 -7.39 14.56
C TYR A 184 -1.65 -8.08 15.48
N ARG A 185 -2.89 -7.60 15.58
CA ARG A 185 -3.98 -8.35 16.18
C ARG A 185 -4.58 -9.28 15.13
N PHE A 186 -4.43 -10.58 15.34
CA PHE A 186 -4.84 -11.59 14.36
C PHE A 186 -6.29 -12.04 14.54
N GLY A 187 -6.73 -12.19 15.78
CA GLY A 187 -8.06 -12.62 16.18
C GLY A 187 -8.47 -12.01 17.52
N GLY A 188 -9.46 -12.55 18.20
CA GLY A 188 -9.98 -12.07 19.48
C GLY A 188 -8.91 -11.68 20.50
N ASP A 189 -8.20 -12.68 21.00
CA ASP A 189 -7.10 -12.61 22.00
C ASP A 189 -5.73 -12.96 21.41
N GLU A 190 -5.65 -13.14 20.09
CA GLU A 190 -4.46 -13.56 19.37
C GLU A 190 -3.71 -12.38 18.77
N PHE A 191 -2.40 -12.38 18.96
CA PHE A 191 -1.49 -11.37 18.40
C PHE A 191 -0.33 -12.06 17.68
N VAL A 192 0.09 -11.47 16.56
CA VAL A 192 1.22 -11.95 15.76
C VAL A 192 2.27 -10.87 15.66
N VAL A 193 3.51 -11.23 15.83
CA VAL A 193 4.67 -10.38 15.52
C VAL A 193 5.36 -10.94 14.29
N LEU A 194 5.59 -10.09 13.30
CA LEU A 194 6.30 -10.43 12.07
C LEU A 194 7.55 -9.54 11.95
N SER A 195 8.73 -10.14 12.05
CA SER A 195 10.01 -9.45 11.88
C SER A 195 10.76 -9.98 10.66
N VAL A 196 11.28 -9.07 9.86
CA VAL A 196 12.03 -9.35 8.63
C VAL A 196 13.48 -8.90 8.83
N ASP A 197 14.42 -9.57 8.17
CA ASP A 197 15.85 -9.31 8.23
C ASP A 197 16.39 -9.37 9.68
N VAL A 198 15.96 -10.37 10.44
CA VAL A 198 16.34 -10.56 11.85
C VAL A 198 17.03 -11.91 12.04
N LYS A 199 18.16 -11.93 12.76
CA LYS A 199 18.86 -13.17 13.14
C LYS A 199 18.04 -13.96 14.15
N GLU A 200 17.98 -15.29 14.00
CA GLU A 200 17.21 -16.20 14.85
C GLU A 200 17.42 -15.96 16.34
N ALA A 201 18.67 -16.05 16.81
CA ALA A 201 18.99 -15.89 18.22
C ALA A 201 18.57 -14.53 18.79
N SER A 202 18.66 -13.46 17.99
CA SER A 202 18.24 -12.12 18.38
C SER A 202 16.73 -12.02 18.49
N PHE A 203 16.00 -12.63 17.55
CA PHE A 203 14.54 -12.65 17.53
C PHE A 203 13.99 -13.45 18.72
N ILE A 204 14.48 -14.69 18.93
CA ILE A 204 14.07 -15.52 20.07
C ILE A 204 14.30 -14.79 21.39
N LYS A 205 15.48 -14.22 21.58
CA LYS A 205 15.79 -13.44 22.79
C LYS A 205 14.84 -12.26 22.98
N GLN A 206 14.49 -11.54 21.93
CA GLN A 206 13.55 -10.42 22.00
C GLN A 206 12.14 -10.89 22.37
N VAL A 207 11.68 -12.04 21.84
CA VAL A 207 10.39 -12.63 22.20
C VAL A 207 10.37 -13.06 23.66
N GLU A 208 11.41 -13.73 24.15
CA GLU A 208 11.52 -14.11 25.57
C GLU A 208 11.50 -12.89 26.51
N GLN A 209 12.18 -11.82 26.14
CA GLN A 209 12.16 -10.57 26.89
C GLN A 209 10.76 -9.92 26.89
N SER A 210 10.07 -9.97 25.73
CA SER A 210 8.71 -9.45 25.64
C SER A 210 7.73 -10.25 26.49
N LYS A 211 7.84 -11.57 26.52
CA LYS A 211 7.02 -12.43 27.40
C LYS A 211 7.21 -12.06 28.87
N LYS A 212 8.45 -11.93 29.34
CA LYS A 212 8.75 -11.49 30.71
C LYS A 212 8.21 -10.09 31.00
N TYR A 213 8.27 -9.18 30.04
CA TYR A 213 7.74 -7.83 30.20
C TYR A 213 6.22 -7.83 30.33
N LEU A 214 5.51 -8.65 29.55
CA LEU A 214 4.07 -8.88 29.68
C LEU A 214 3.73 -9.41 31.09
N GLU A 215 4.42 -10.47 31.55
CA GLU A 215 4.22 -11.07 32.86
C GLU A 215 4.43 -10.06 34.01
N GLN A 216 5.49 -9.24 33.97
CA GLN A 216 5.75 -8.18 34.93
C GLN A 216 4.64 -7.12 34.96
N ASN A 217 3.90 -6.97 33.87
CA ASN A 217 2.75 -6.08 33.79
C ASN A 217 1.41 -6.78 34.06
N GLY A 218 1.43 -8.02 34.58
CA GLY A 218 0.23 -8.78 34.92
C GLY A 218 -0.51 -9.37 33.74
N ILE A 219 0.14 -9.49 32.57
CA ILE A 219 -0.41 -10.12 31.37
C ILE A 219 0.22 -11.50 31.20
N SER A 220 -0.62 -12.55 31.18
CA SER A 220 -0.18 -13.92 30.89
C SER A 220 -0.50 -14.26 29.44
N CYS A 221 0.51 -14.67 28.67
CA CYS A 221 0.33 -15.12 27.29
C CYS A 221 1.05 -16.43 27.05
N SER A 222 0.42 -17.32 26.29
CA SER A 222 1.09 -18.43 25.63
C SER A 222 1.78 -17.91 24.37
N VAL A 223 3.01 -18.37 24.10
CA VAL A 223 3.81 -17.83 23.00
C VAL A 223 4.47 -18.96 22.22
N GLY A 224 4.27 -18.97 20.91
CA GLY A 224 4.99 -19.83 19.98
C GLY A 224 5.89 -19.01 19.07
N VAL A 225 7.06 -19.57 18.74
CA VAL A 225 8.07 -18.89 17.91
C VAL A 225 8.51 -19.77 16.76
N SER A 226 8.57 -19.22 15.59
CA SER A 226 9.18 -19.81 14.41
C SER A 226 10.14 -18.84 13.75
N TRP A 227 11.15 -19.37 13.09
CA TRP A 227 12.12 -18.59 12.34
C TRP A 227 12.62 -19.39 11.14
N CYS A 228 12.83 -18.72 10.02
CA CYS A 228 13.37 -19.34 8.84
C CYS A 228 14.34 -18.41 8.12
N TYR A 229 15.43 -19.00 7.62
CA TYR A 229 16.35 -18.35 6.70
C TYR A 229 15.83 -18.49 5.28
N ASN A 230 15.74 -17.38 4.55
CA ASN A 230 15.38 -17.36 3.12
C ASN A 230 14.07 -18.12 2.80
N ILE A 231 13.00 -17.73 3.44
CA ILE A 231 11.72 -18.43 3.36
C ILE A 231 11.04 -18.33 1.99
N ASN A 232 10.45 -19.47 1.56
CA ASN A 232 9.58 -19.54 0.39
C ASN A 232 8.09 -19.49 0.76
N ASP A 233 7.73 -19.86 2.00
CA ASP A 233 6.33 -19.85 2.46
C ASP A 233 6.19 -19.33 3.90
N VAL A 234 5.74 -18.05 4.00
CA VAL A 234 5.48 -17.37 5.28
C VAL A 234 4.26 -17.97 5.98
N ASP A 235 3.28 -18.50 5.23
CA ASP A 235 2.05 -19.04 5.80
C ASP A 235 2.35 -20.33 6.59
N GLU A 236 3.32 -21.14 6.11
CA GLU A 236 3.78 -22.32 6.83
C GLU A 236 4.48 -21.93 8.15
N LEU A 237 5.28 -20.87 8.13
CA LEU A 237 5.96 -20.37 9.32
C LEU A 237 4.98 -19.86 10.39
N ILE A 238 3.89 -19.20 9.97
CA ILE A 238 2.82 -18.78 10.88
C ILE A 238 2.15 -19.99 11.53
N LYS A 239 1.83 -21.03 10.76
CA LYS A 239 1.23 -22.27 11.29
C LYS A 239 2.15 -22.98 12.28
N GLU A 240 3.46 -22.98 12.02
CA GLU A 240 4.45 -23.55 12.94
C GLU A 240 4.49 -22.79 14.27
N ALA A 241 4.46 -21.45 14.23
CA ALA A 241 4.41 -20.62 15.42
C ALA A 241 3.11 -20.84 16.21
N ASP A 242 1.98 -20.91 15.54
CA ASP A 242 0.67 -21.21 16.13
C ASP A 242 0.66 -22.58 16.83
N THR A 243 1.15 -23.62 16.17
CA THR A 243 1.27 -24.98 16.74
C THR A 243 2.12 -24.98 18.01
N LYS A 244 3.28 -24.32 17.99
CA LYS A 244 4.15 -24.20 19.17
C LYS A 244 3.52 -23.39 20.31
N MET A 245 2.72 -22.37 19.97
CA MET A 245 1.97 -21.60 20.97
C MET A 245 0.94 -22.49 21.68
N TYR A 246 0.16 -23.27 20.91
CA TYR A 246 -0.83 -24.19 21.46
C TYR A 246 -0.20 -25.28 22.35
N GLU A 247 0.95 -25.86 21.97
CA GLU A 247 1.69 -26.80 22.80
C GLU A 247 2.11 -26.18 24.13
N ASN A 248 2.55 -24.92 24.13
CA ASN A 248 2.94 -24.19 25.33
C ASN A 248 1.74 -23.83 26.23
N GLU A 249 0.57 -23.59 25.65
CA GLU A 249 -0.68 -23.39 26.39
C GLU A 249 -1.08 -24.64 27.18
N MET A 250 -1.04 -25.82 26.54
CA MET A 250 -1.40 -27.10 27.18
C MET A 250 -0.50 -27.43 28.36
N VAL A 251 0.80 -27.17 28.27
CA VAL A 251 1.76 -27.39 29.37
C VAL A 251 1.51 -26.44 30.54
N GLY A 252 1.00 -25.23 30.28
CA GLY A 252 0.68 -24.24 31.30
C GLY A 252 -0.61 -24.52 32.09
N ILE A 253 -1.50 -25.36 31.56
CA ILE A 253 -2.77 -25.75 32.21
C ILE A 253 -2.57 -26.93 33.19
N GLU A 254 -1.54 -27.76 32.99
CA GLU A 254 -1.26 -28.93 33.84
C GLU A 254 -0.44 -28.62 35.11
N ASN A 255 0.01 -27.39 35.32
CA ASN A 255 0.76 -26.92 36.48
C ASN A 255 -0.05 -25.86 37.26
#